data_a11490cff39b5f39379d023e01bceffc
#
_entry.id   a11490cff39b5f39379d023e01bceffc
#
_cell.length_a   1.000
_cell.length_b   1.000
_cell.length_c   1.000
_cell.angle_alpha   90.00
_cell.angle_beta   90.00
_cell.angle_gamma   90.00
#
_symmetry.space_group_name_H-M   'P 1'
#
loop_
_entity.id
_entity.type
_entity.pdbx_description
1 polymer ?
#
loop_
_entity_poly.entity_id
_entity_poly.type
_entity_poly.pdbx_seq_one_letter_code
_entity_poly.pdbx_strand_id
1 'polypeptide(L)'
;TMRYFDEEIAKLVRKRIREIIDGVKKSYNVEIELDNREIFDVLINDQQLSEVMHEVASEIVGKENAFLRTDLVTGSEDFSDMLKVVPGAYCNIAHGGSLPLHNDGFVLDDGILPIGASIYARLVEKRG
;
A
#
# COMPACT_ATOMS: atom_id res chain seq x y z
N THR A 1 3.39 -15.77 0.90
CA THR A 1 2.65 -14.58 0.41
C THR A 1 3.19 -14.13 -0.92
N MET A 2 2.30 -13.90 -1.89
CA MET A 2 2.66 -13.37 -3.19
C MET A 2 2.54 -11.84 -3.16
N ARG A 3 3.53 -11.13 -3.70
CA ARG A 3 3.56 -9.68 -3.83
C ARG A 3 3.89 -9.31 -5.27
N TYR A 4 3.24 -8.30 -5.81
CA TYR A 4 3.39 -7.87 -7.19
C TYR A 4 3.07 -6.37 -7.32
N PHE A 5 3.48 -5.78 -8.43
CA PHE A 5 3.22 -4.38 -8.77
C PHE A 5 2.39 -4.21 -10.04
N ASP A 6 2.02 -5.34 -10.66
CA ASP A 6 1.29 -5.38 -11.91
C ASP A 6 0.35 -6.59 -11.92
N GLU A 7 -0.91 -6.36 -12.28
CA GLU A 7 -1.94 -7.42 -12.27
C GLU A 7 -1.69 -8.50 -13.32
N GLU A 8 -1.10 -8.17 -14.47
CA GLU A 8 -0.77 -9.18 -15.49
C GLU A 8 0.34 -10.11 -14.98
N ILE A 9 1.31 -9.55 -14.25
CA ILE A 9 2.34 -10.36 -13.57
C ILE A 9 1.70 -11.25 -12.50
N ALA A 10 0.74 -10.73 -11.74
CA ALA A 10 0.02 -11.52 -10.74
C ALA A 10 -0.72 -12.71 -11.37
N LYS A 11 -1.42 -12.49 -12.48
CA LYS A 11 -2.11 -13.54 -13.25
C LYS A 11 -1.11 -14.59 -13.75
N LEU A 12 0.02 -14.15 -14.29
CA LEU A 12 1.09 -15.05 -14.74
C LEU A 12 1.63 -15.90 -13.60
N VAL A 13 1.96 -15.29 -12.46
CA VAL A 13 2.50 -16.02 -11.28
C VAL A 13 1.47 -17.03 -10.78
N ARG A 14 0.19 -16.66 -10.64
CA ARG A 14 -0.88 -17.57 -10.23
C ARG A 14 -1.01 -18.77 -11.18
N LYS A 15 -0.92 -18.52 -12.49
CA LYS A 15 -0.94 -19.59 -13.51
C LYS A 15 0.27 -20.51 -13.32
N ARG A 16 1.48 -19.97 -13.21
CA ARG A 16 2.71 -20.75 -13.07
C ARG A 16 2.73 -21.59 -11.78
N ILE A 17 2.21 -21.07 -10.68
CA ILE A 17 2.08 -21.84 -9.43
C ILE A 17 1.21 -23.10 -9.66
N ARG A 18 0.07 -22.97 -10.32
CA ARG A 18 -0.81 -24.10 -10.62
C ARG A 18 -0.12 -25.13 -11.52
N GLU A 19 0.55 -24.68 -12.58
CA GLU A 19 1.31 -25.56 -13.49
C GLU A 19 2.41 -26.34 -12.75
N ILE A 20 3.13 -25.68 -11.83
CA ILE A 20 4.16 -26.33 -11.01
C ILE A 20 3.53 -27.37 -10.09
N ILE A 21 2.45 -27.04 -9.41
CA ILE A 21 1.72 -27.97 -8.54
C ILE A 21 1.25 -29.20 -9.32
N ASP A 22 0.69 -29.01 -10.52
CA ASP A 22 0.25 -30.12 -11.37
C ASP A 22 1.43 -31.02 -11.80
N GLY A 23 2.58 -30.41 -12.06
CA GLY A 23 3.81 -31.14 -12.33
C GLY A 23 4.28 -32.00 -11.13
N VAL A 24 4.27 -31.41 -9.93
CA VAL A 24 4.64 -32.10 -8.68
C VAL A 24 3.67 -33.25 -8.38
N LYS A 25 2.35 -33.02 -8.50
CA LYS A 25 1.33 -34.06 -8.31
C LYS A 25 1.60 -35.29 -9.20
N LYS A 26 1.89 -35.04 -10.46
CA LYS A 26 2.17 -36.12 -11.43
C LYS A 26 3.50 -36.83 -11.14
N SER A 27 4.56 -36.08 -10.81
CA SER A 27 5.89 -36.63 -10.62
C SER A 27 6.01 -37.45 -9.34
N TYR A 28 5.32 -37.08 -8.30
CA TYR A 28 5.43 -37.71 -6.98
C TYR A 28 4.21 -38.55 -6.58
N ASN A 29 3.18 -38.61 -7.46
CA ASN A 29 1.93 -39.31 -7.21
C ASN A 29 1.30 -38.90 -5.85
N VAL A 30 1.21 -37.59 -5.62
CA VAL A 30 0.63 -36.99 -4.41
C VAL A 30 -0.54 -36.09 -4.76
N GLU A 31 -1.48 -35.94 -3.82
CA GLU A 31 -2.52 -34.93 -3.92
C GLU A 31 -2.06 -33.62 -3.25
N ILE A 32 -2.31 -32.50 -3.90
CA ILE A 32 -1.99 -31.17 -3.40
C ILE A 32 -3.23 -30.30 -3.57
N GLU A 33 -3.70 -29.73 -2.49
CA GLU A 33 -4.74 -28.71 -2.49
C GLU A 33 -4.08 -27.33 -2.40
N LEU A 34 -4.46 -26.42 -3.29
CA LEU A 34 -3.99 -25.04 -3.29
C LEU A 34 -5.10 -24.09 -2.81
N ASP A 35 -4.98 -23.57 -1.60
CA ASP A 35 -5.76 -22.42 -1.15
C ASP A 35 -4.97 -21.13 -1.43
N ASN A 36 -5.35 -20.44 -2.50
CA ASN A 36 -4.75 -19.17 -2.91
C ASN A 36 -5.81 -18.08 -2.88
N ARG A 37 -5.77 -17.25 -1.84
CA ARG A 37 -6.71 -16.14 -1.65
C ARG A 37 -6.05 -14.84 -2.05
N GLU A 38 -6.76 -14.08 -2.86
CA GLU A 38 -6.44 -12.71 -3.18
C GLU A 38 -7.07 -11.81 -2.10
N ILE A 39 -6.25 -11.05 -1.37
CA ILE A 39 -6.73 -10.26 -0.24
C ILE A 39 -6.81 -8.79 -0.65
N PHE A 40 -5.73 -8.24 -1.22
CA PHE A 40 -5.65 -6.85 -1.66
C PHE A 40 -4.97 -6.76 -3.03
N ASP A 41 -5.34 -5.74 -3.77
CA ASP A 41 -4.76 -5.39 -5.06
C ASP A 41 -3.54 -4.46 -4.93
N VAL A 42 -2.93 -4.10 -6.06
CA VAL A 42 -1.87 -3.11 -6.09
C VAL A 42 -2.46 -1.74 -5.73
N LEU A 43 -1.84 -1.06 -4.76
CA LEU A 43 -2.18 0.31 -4.43
C LEU A 43 -1.47 1.25 -5.39
N ILE A 44 -2.25 1.95 -6.23
CA ILE A 44 -1.75 2.95 -7.19
C ILE A 44 -2.48 4.27 -6.93
N ASN A 45 -1.77 5.23 -6.41
CA ASN A 45 -2.32 6.56 -6.17
C ASN A 45 -2.61 7.29 -7.49
N ASP A 46 -3.68 8.06 -7.50
CA ASP A 46 -3.90 9.06 -8.56
C ASP A 46 -2.81 10.14 -8.50
N GLN A 47 -2.22 10.45 -9.65
CA GLN A 47 -1.10 11.37 -9.71
C GLN A 47 -1.48 12.79 -9.26
N GLN A 48 -2.60 13.32 -9.77
CA GLN A 48 -3.02 14.70 -9.46
C GLN A 48 -3.39 14.85 -7.99
N LEU A 49 -4.07 13.85 -7.43
CA LEU A 49 -4.42 13.85 -6.00
C LEU A 49 -3.21 13.66 -5.10
N SER A 50 -2.19 12.93 -5.55
CA SER A 50 -0.90 12.82 -4.85
C SER A 50 -0.16 14.16 -4.82
N GLU A 51 -0.19 14.92 -5.90
CA GLU A 51 0.40 16.26 -5.96
C GLU A 51 -0.32 17.23 -5.02
N VAL A 52 -1.65 17.22 -5.00
CA VAL A 52 -2.46 18.01 -4.05
C VAL A 52 -2.18 17.62 -2.60
N MET A 53 -2.12 16.32 -2.32
CA MET A 53 -1.78 15.79 -0.99
C MET A 53 -0.40 16.27 -0.54
N HIS A 54 0.60 16.19 -1.42
CA HIS A 54 1.96 16.64 -1.16
C HIS A 54 2.03 18.16 -0.90
N GLU A 55 1.29 18.96 -1.68
CA GLU A 55 1.22 20.40 -1.48
C GLU A 55 0.65 20.73 -0.09
N VAL A 56 -0.49 20.10 0.28
CA VAL A 56 -1.12 20.28 1.59
C VAL A 56 -0.21 19.80 2.72
N ALA A 57 0.40 18.64 2.58
CA ALA A 57 1.36 18.15 3.56
C ALA A 57 2.52 19.14 3.76
N SER A 58 3.04 19.70 2.66
CA SER A 58 4.11 20.71 2.69
C SER A 58 3.70 22.00 3.42
N GLU A 59 2.43 22.40 3.32
CA GLU A 59 1.91 23.56 4.08
C GLU A 59 1.89 23.29 5.60
N ILE A 60 1.64 22.05 6.00
CA ILE A 60 1.49 21.67 7.42
C ILE A 60 2.84 21.36 8.08
N VAL A 61 3.70 20.58 7.41
CA VAL A 61 4.94 20.07 8.02
C VAL A 61 6.22 20.72 7.46
N GLY A 62 6.11 21.59 6.47
CA GLY A 62 7.24 22.15 5.73
C GLY A 62 7.64 21.28 4.54
N LYS A 63 8.14 21.94 3.49
CA LYS A 63 8.52 21.27 2.22
C LYS A 63 9.64 20.24 2.41
N GLU A 64 10.51 20.49 3.36
CA GLU A 64 11.64 19.61 3.71
C GLU A 64 11.20 18.30 4.40
N ASN A 65 9.97 18.25 4.89
CA ASN A 65 9.39 17.11 5.61
C ASN A 65 8.27 16.40 4.81
N ALA A 66 7.95 16.88 3.62
CA ALA A 66 6.96 16.27 2.74
C ALA A 66 7.63 15.72 1.48
N PHE A 67 7.42 14.43 1.19
CA PHE A 67 8.10 13.75 0.09
C PHE A 67 7.12 12.96 -0.78
N LEU A 68 7.27 13.09 -2.10
CA LEU A 68 6.66 12.15 -3.04
C LEU A 68 7.57 10.93 -3.18
N ARG A 69 7.08 9.77 -2.77
CA ARG A 69 7.81 8.52 -2.94
C ARG A 69 7.65 8.00 -4.35
N THR A 70 8.76 7.64 -4.95
CA THR A 70 8.81 6.97 -6.26
C THR A 70 9.21 5.50 -6.14
N ASP A 71 9.62 5.07 -4.96
CA ASP A 71 10.03 3.70 -4.70
C ASP A 71 8.81 2.76 -4.65
N LEU A 72 8.95 1.62 -5.32
CA LEU A 72 7.96 0.55 -5.24
C LEU A 72 8.08 -0.18 -3.90
N VAL A 73 6.95 -0.33 -3.20
CA VAL A 73 6.88 -0.99 -1.89
C VAL A 73 5.94 -2.18 -1.98
N THR A 74 6.38 -3.32 -1.47
CA THR A 74 5.59 -4.56 -1.45
C THR A 74 4.60 -4.67 -0.29
N GLY A 75 4.31 -3.58 0.39
CA GLY A 75 3.21 -3.48 1.35
C GLY A 75 1.87 -3.76 0.68
N SER A 76 0.89 -4.18 1.44
CA SER A 76 -0.50 -4.29 0.97
C SER A 76 -1.39 -3.47 1.87
N GLU A 77 -2.33 -2.76 1.24
CA GLU A 77 -3.24 -1.84 1.89
C GLU A 77 -4.65 -2.06 1.35
N ASP A 78 -5.64 -2.11 2.24
CA ASP A 78 -7.04 -2.24 1.87
C ASP A 78 -7.58 -0.99 1.15
N PHE A 79 -6.92 0.15 1.30
CA PHE A 79 -7.21 1.36 0.54
C PHE A 79 -7.14 1.14 -0.99
N SER A 80 -6.39 0.13 -1.46
CA SER A 80 -6.38 -0.27 -2.86
C SER A 80 -7.77 -0.61 -3.41
N ASP A 81 -8.65 -1.18 -2.58
CA ASP A 81 -10.02 -1.50 -2.98
C ASP A 81 -10.89 -0.23 -3.13
N MET A 82 -10.64 0.80 -2.34
CA MET A 82 -11.29 2.11 -2.50
C MET A 82 -10.89 2.76 -3.81
N LEU A 83 -9.61 2.63 -4.21
CA LEU A 83 -9.08 3.21 -5.46
C LEU A 83 -9.65 2.58 -6.72
N LYS A 84 -10.24 1.38 -6.64
CA LYS A 84 -10.99 0.77 -7.76
C LYS A 84 -12.31 1.49 -8.05
N VAL A 85 -12.86 2.20 -7.07
CA VAL A 85 -14.17 2.85 -7.16
C VAL A 85 -14.03 4.35 -7.40
N VAL A 86 -13.07 4.99 -6.73
CA VAL A 86 -12.83 6.42 -6.82
C VAL A 86 -11.34 6.73 -6.87
N PRO A 87 -10.91 7.73 -7.66
CA PRO A 87 -9.52 8.20 -7.60
C PRO A 87 -9.18 8.71 -6.19
N GLY A 88 -7.99 8.41 -5.71
CA GLY A 88 -7.55 8.82 -4.38
C GLY A 88 -6.04 8.82 -4.24
N ALA A 89 -5.56 9.31 -3.11
CA ALA A 89 -4.16 9.26 -2.73
C ALA A 89 -4.01 8.76 -1.30
N TYR A 90 -3.16 7.79 -1.13
CA TYR A 90 -2.74 7.24 0.16
C TYR A 90 -1.39 7.84 0.54
N CYS A 91 -1.23 8.27 1.77
CA CYS A 91 0.03 8.78 2.30
C CYS A 91 0.39 8.13 3.63
N ASN A 92 1.67 8.13 3.94
CA ASN A 92 2.18 7.71 5.23
C ASN A 92 2.65 8.94 6.02
N ILE A 93 2.38 8.94 7.32
CA ILE A 93 2.94 9.92 8.25
C ILE A 93 3.98 9.17 9.08
N ALA A 94 5.25 9.59 8.95
CA ALA A 94 6.34 9.03 9.73
C ALA A 94 6.44 9.75 11.09
N HIS A 95 6.83 8.99 12.11
CA HIS A 95 7.20 9.51 13.42
C HIS A 95 8.66 9.20 13.73
N GLY A 96 9.23 9.83 14.75
CA GLY A 96 10.64 9.69 15.12
C GLY A 96 11.02 8.38 15.82
N GLY A 97 10.12 7.39 15.87
CA GLY A 97 10.38 6.09 16.49
C GLY A 97 11.44 5.27 15.76
N SER A 98 12.16 4.44 16.49
CA SER A 98 13.24 3.61 15.96
C SER A 98 12.79 2.25 15.45
N LEU A 99 11.59 1.79 15.81
CA LEU A 99 11.08 0.49 15.45
C LEU A 99 10.01 0.61 14.36
N PRO A 100 10.06 -0.23 13.31
CA PRO A 100 9.08 -0.22 12.24
C PRO A 100 7.73 -0.78 12.70
N LEU A 101 6.69 -0.52 11.91
CA LEU A 101 5.39 -1.20 12.02
C LEU A 101 5.58 -2.73 12.03
N HIS A 102 4.67 -3.44 12.69
CA HIS A 102 4.70 -4.91 12.86
C HIS A 102 5.87 -5.43 13.71
N ASN A 103 6.47 -4.57 14.53
CA ASN A 103 7.42 -4.97 15.57
C ASN A 103 6.69 -4.98 16.92
N ASP A 104 6.96 -5.95 17.78
CA ASP A 104 6.34 -6.09 19.10
C ASP A 104 6.68 -4.94 20.06
N GLY A 105 7.80 -4.27 19.83
CA GLY A 105 8.21 -3.06 20.55
C GLY A 105 7.77 -1.75 19.92
N PHE A 106 6.93 -1.77 18.86
CA PHE A 106 6.47 -0.55 18.21
C PHE A 106 5.59 0.29 19.16
N VAL A 107 5.91 1.57 19.29
CA VAL A 107 5.13 2.55 20.05
C VAL A 107 4.79 3.70 19.12
N LEU A 108 3.50 3.97 18.96
CA LEU A 108 3.02 5.13 18.19
C LEU A 108 3.33 6.41 18.96
N ASP A 109 3.89 7.38 18.27
CA ASP A 109 4.01 8.75 18.78
C ASP A 109 2.71 9.50 18.49
N ASP A 110 1.92 9.76 19.52
CA ASP A 110 0.65 10.49 19.41
C ASP A 110 0.83 11.91 18.87
N GLY A 111 2.04 12.45 18.89
CA GLY A 111 2.37 13.76 18.33
C GLY A 111 2.11 13.86 16.82
N ILE A 112 2.00 12.73 16.09
CA ILE A 112 1.66 12.74 14.66
C ILE A 112 0.15 12.85 14.39
N LEU A 113 -0.71 12.59 15.37
CA LEU A 113 -2.17 12.63 15.18
C LEU A 113 -2.69 14.01 14.76
N PRO A 114 -2.27 15.13 15.41
CA PRO A 114 -2.65 16.46 14.94
C PRO A 114 -2.18 16.78 13.52
N ILE A 115 -1.03 16.25 13.10
CA ILE A 115 -0.51 16.43 11.74
C ILE A 115 -1.46 15.80 10.73
N GLY A 116 -1.83 14.54 10.94
CA GLY A 116 -2.77 13.83 10.08
C GLY A 116 -4.13 14.52 10.01
N ALA A 117 -4.67 14.93 11.16
CA ALA A 117 -5.94 15.64 11.24
C ALA A 117 -5.88 16.98 10.48
N SER A 118 -4.78 17.75 10.63
CA SER A 118 -4.58 19.02 9.94
C SER A 118 -4.50 18.87 8.42
N ILE A 119 -3.81 17.82 7.93
CA ILE A 119 -3.74 17.49 6.50
C ILE A 119 -5.15 17.24 5.95
N TYR A 120 -5.95 16.40 6.61
CA TYR A 120 -7.33 16.15 6.17
C TYR A 120 -8.20 17.39 6.20
N ALA A 121 -8.16 18.19 7.27
CA ALA A 121 -8.89 19.42 7.37
C ALA A 121 -8.53 20.39 6.23
N ARG A 122 -7.24 20.54 5.96
CA ARG A 122 -6.74 21.41 4.90
C ARG A 122 -7.11 20.94 3.50
N LEU A 123 -7.13 19.62 3.26
CA LEU A 123 -7.62 19.03 2.00
C LEU A 123 -9.09 19.38 1.75
N VAL A 124 -9.93 19.31 2.78
CA VAL A 124 -11.35 19.70 2.68
C VAL A 124 -11.48 21.18 2.36
N GLU A 125 -10.75 22.07 3.06
CA GLU A 125 -10.75 23.50 2.78
C GLU A 125 -10.35 23.87 1.34
N LYS A 126 -9.38 23.13 0.77
CA LYS A 126 -8.93 23.36 -0.63
C LYS A 126 -9.90 22.86 -1.68
N ARG A 127 -10.76 21.93 -1.34
CA ARG A 127 -11.72 21.30 -2.27
C ARG A 127 -13.14 21.84 -2.17
N GLY A 128 -13.46 22.54 -1.10
CA GLY A 128 -14.74 23.24 -0.89
C GLY A 128 -14.75 24.59 -1.51
#